data_b6d391be68a8c62cac3f7f3a8aa0fe7a
#
_entry.id   b6d391be68a8c62cac3f7f3a8aa0fe7a
#
_cell.length_a   1.000
_cell.length_b   1.000
_cell.length_c   1.000
_cell.angle_alpha   90.00
_cell.angle_beta   90.00
_cell.angle_gamma   90.00
#
_symmetry.space_group_name_H-M   'P 1'
#
loop_
_entity.id
_entity.type
_entity.pdbx_description
1 polymer ?
#
loop_
_entity_poly.entity_id
_entity_poly.type
_entity_poly.pdbx_seq_one_letter_code
_entity_poly.pdbx_strand_id
1 'polypeptide(L)'
;DVLAYFDGQIAAVIDGGPCGIGRESTLVDLSCTPYRILRAAAVPDDAVWDALVRRMHIVGITGGTGCGKTTALMELERQGALVIDCDAVYHELLASNAAMLAEINARFPGTIENGVLQRKKLGAVVFADAAALDDLNAITHRYVRAEVRARLRAWARQGGTVAAIDAIALIESGLAELCTVTIGVTAPREQRIERLIAREGVTRDYAEARIDAQKPNEWFVQN
;
A
#
# COMPACT_ATOMS: atom_id res chain seq x y z
N ASP A 1 37.98 -19.05 -12.20
CA ASP A 1 39.18 -19.78 -11.75
C ASP A 1 40.15 -18.89 -10.98
N VAL A 2 40.06 -18.95 -9.66
CA VAL A 2 40.84 -18.13 -8.73
C VAL A 2 42.34 -18.41 -8.95
N LEU A 3 42.73 -19.68 -9.11
CA LEU A 3 44.11 -20.07 -9.34
C LEU A 3 44.69 -19.54 -10.66
N ALA A 4 43.89 -19.42 -11.72
CA ALA A 4 44.35 -18.88 -12.99
C ALA A 4 44.82 -17.42 -12.90
N TYR A 5 44.32 -16.65 -11.92
CA TYR A 5 44.66 -15.23 -11.73
C TYR A 5 45.58 -14.97 -10.53
N PHE A 6 45.53 -15.81 -9.50
CA PHE A 6 46.15 -15.51 -8.20
C PHE A 6 47.14 -16.56 -7.73
N ASP A 7 47.47 -17.55 -8.56
CA ASP A 7 48.48 -18.54 -8.19
C ASP A 7 49.81 -17.88 -7.83
N GLY A 8 50.42 -18.30 -6.70
CA GLY A 8 51.60 -17.68 -6.16
C GLY A 8 51.43 -16.32 -5.47
N GLN A 9 50.25 -15.73 -5.53
CA GLN A 9 49.95 -14.41 -4.90
C GLN A 9 49.09 -14.53 -3.62
N ILE A 10 48.46 -15.68 -3.39
CA ILE A 10 47.62 -15.96 -2.23
C ILE A 10 48.10 -17.21 -1.50
N ALA A 11 47.90 -17.25 -0.18
CA ALA A 11 48.40 -18.34 0.67
C ALA A 11 47.65 -19.66 0.47
N ALA A 12 46.34 -19.60 0.18
CA ALA A 12 45.51 -20.79 -0.01
C ALA A 12 44.21 -20.46 -0.75
N VAL A 13 43.60 -21.46 -1.38
CA VAL A 13 42.28 -21.45 -1.96
C VAL A 13 41.44 -22.52 -1.27
N ILE A 14 40.24 -22.14 -0.83
CA ILE A 14 39.24 -23.08 -0.32
C ILE A 14 38.28 -23.38 -1.48
N ASP A 15 38.31 -24.59 -1.99
CA ASP A 15 37.38 -25.02 -3.03
C ASP A 15 36.16 -25.67 -2.42
N GLY A 16 35.01 -24.93 -2.47
CA GLY A 16 33.69 -25.40 -2.02
C GLY A 16 32.94 -26.20 -3.09
N GLY A 17 33.55 -26.50 -4.24
CA GLY A 17 32.89 -27.15 -5.36
C GLY A 17 32.07 -26.22 -6.25
N PRO A 18 31.23 -26.76 -7.15
CA PRO A 18 30.43 -25.99 -8.10
C PRO A 18 29.45 -25.06 -7.40
N CYS A 19 29.42 -23.82 -7.83
CA CYS A 19 28.50 -22.82 -7.31
C CYS A 19 27.04 -23.12 -7.72
N GLY A 20 26.13 -23.36 -6.76
CA GLY A 20 24.74 -23.78 -7.04
C GLY A 20 23.95 -22.76 -7.82
N ILE A 21 24.23 -21.45 -7.68
CA ILE A 21 23.53 -20.37 -8.40
C ILE A 21 24.23 -19.99 -9.69
N GLY A 22 25.57 -20.15 -9.77
CA GLY A 22 26.39 -19.84 -10.96
C GLY A 22 26.30 -18.37 -11.43
N ARG A 23 25.87 -17.47 -10.56
CA ARG A 23 25.75 -16.02 -10.83
C ARG A 23 26.49 -15.23 -9.76
N GLU A 24 26.93 -14.04 -10.13
CA GLU A 24 27.53 -13.11 -9.19
C GLU A 24 26.53 -12.67 -8.09
N SER A 25 27.04 -12.17 -6.98
CA SER A 25 26.22 -11.58 -5.92
C SER A 25 25.73 -10.19 -6.32
N THR A 26 24.49 -9.86 -5.98
CA THR A 26 23.98 -8.50 -6.06
C THR A 26 24.72 -7.61 -5.06
N LEU A 27 25.20 -6.46 -5.52
CA LEU A 27 25.92 -5.50 -4.68
C LEU A 27 25.07 -4.26 -4.45
N VAL A 28 24.85 -3.91 -3.18
CA VAL A 28 24.03 -2.78 -2.77
C VAL A 28 24.87 -1.80 -1.96
N ASP A 29 24.79 -0.53 -2.30
CA ASP A 29 25.38 0.58 -1.54
C ASP A 29 24.31 1.18 -0.61
N LEU A 30 24.56 1.05 0.68
CA LEU A 30 23.73 1.62 1.76
C LEU A 30 24.46 2.76 2.51
N SER A 31 25.60 3.22 2.00
CA SER A 31 26.41 4.27 2.65
C SER A 31 25.86 5.68 2.46
N CYS A 32 25.02 5.88 1.44
CA CYS A 32 24.39 7.17 1.14
C CYS A 32 22.95 6.96 0.66
N THR A 33 22.11 7.98 0.82
CA THR A 33 20.71 7.98 0.31
C THR A 33 20.62 8.84 -0.96
N PRO A 34 19.84 8.43 -1.95
CA PRO A 34 19.13 7.15 -2.04
C PRO A 34 20.09 5.95 -2.16
N TYR A 35 19.73 4.82 -1.52
CA TYR A 35 20.45 3.57 -1.67
C TYR A 35 20.50 3.12 -3.12
N ARG A 36 21.59 2.44 -3.52
CA ARG A 36 21.84 2.08 -4.92
C ARG A 36 22.21 0.60 -5.07
N ILE A 37 21.72 -0.02 -6.14
CA ILE A 37 22.23 -1.31 -6.59
C ILE A 37 23.38 -1.02 -7.52
N LEU A 38 24.60 -1.35 -7.08
CA LEU A 38 25.82 -1.16 -7.85
C LEU A 38 26.03 -2.29 -8.86
N ARG A 39 25.51 -3.49 -8.57
CA ARG A 39 25.51 -4.62 -9.47
C ARG A 39 24.23 -5.42 -9.28
N ALA A 40 23.41 -5.47 -10.33
CA ALA A 40 22.25 -6.34 -10.40
C ALA A 40 22.71 -7.75 -10.82
N ALA A 41 22.39 -8.78 -10.03
CA ALA A 41 22.85 -10.14 -10.28
C ALA A 41 21.85 -11.20 -9.77
N ALA A 42 22.26 -12.08 -8.82
CA ALA A 42 21.45 -13.22 -8.38
C ALA A 42 20.14 -12.81 -7.70
N VAL A 43 20.13 -11.70 -6.95
CA VAL A 43 18.93 -11.19 -6.26
C VAL A 43 18.29 -10.10 -7.10
N PRO A 44 17.01 -10.23 -7.50
CA PRO A 44 16.30 -9.19 -8.23
C PRO A 44 16.16 -7.89 -7.42
N ASP A 45 16.17 -6.75 -8.10
CA ASP A 45 16.09 -5.42 -7.49
C ASP A 45 14.91 -5.30 -6.52
N ASP A 46 13.74 -5.75 -6.95
CA ASP A 46 12.52 -5.73 -6.12
C ASP A 46 12.70 -6.50 -4.81
N ALA A 47 13.38 -7.64 -4.84
CA ALA A 47 13.61 -8.45 -3.64
C ALA A 47 14.59 -7.76 -2.66
N VAL A 48 15.54 -6.95 -3.18
CA VAL A 48 16.42 -6.12 -2.35
C VAL A 48 15.59 -5.06 -1.61
N TRP A 49 14.75 -4.33 -2.35
CA TRP A 49 13.91 -3.28 -1.75
C TRP A 49 12.85 -3.84 -0.80
N ASP A 50 12.26 -4.99 -1.12
CA ASP A 50 11.33 -5.69 -0.21
C ASP A 50 12.02 -6.13 1.09
N ALA A 51 13.31 -6.48 1.04
CA ALA A 51 14.06 -6.80 2.24
C ALA A 51 14.25 -5.59 3.16
N LEU A 52 14.41 -4.39 2.60
CA LEU A 52 14.43 -3.15 3.39
C LEU A 52 13.05 -2.78 3.92
N VAL A 53 11.99 -2.91 3.11
CA VAL A 53 10.60 -2.67 3.55
C VAL A 53 10.22 -3.55 4.75
N ARG A 54 10.62 -4.83 4.74
CA ARG A 54 10.39 -5.74 5.88
C ARG A 54 11.06 -5.31 7.19
N ARG A 55 12.02 -4.39 7.14
CA ARG A 55 12.71 -3.83 8.33
C ARG A 55 12.12 -2.50 8.78
N MET A 56 11.19 -1.94 8.02
CA MET A 56 10.51 -0.71 8.39
C MET A 56 9.45 -0.97 9.47
N HIS A 57 9.17 0.05 10.26
CA HIS A 57 7.99 0.11 11.12
C HIS A 57 6.83 0.67 10.32
N ILE A 58 5.89 -0.19 9.92
CA ILE A 58 4.74 0.20 9.12
C ILE A 58 3.50 0.14 10.00
N VAL A 59 2.89 1.30 10.25
CA VAL A 59 1.68 1.45 11.05
C VAL A 59 0.46 1.47 10.13
N GLY A 60 -0.38 0.45 10.21
CA GLY A 60 -1.69 0.48 9.57
C GLY A 60 -2.68 1.27 10.43
N ILE A 61 -3.35 2.26 9.86
CA ILE A 61 -4.38 3.03 10.54
C ILE A 61 -5.71 2.81 9.83
N THR A 62 -6.68 2.29 10.58
CA THR A 62 -8.03 2.07 10.08
C THR A 62 -9.07 2.64 11.03
N GLY A 63 -10.31 2.64 10.62
CA GLY A 63 -11.44 3.19 11.39
C GLY A 63 -12.38 3.99 10.51
N GLY A 64 -13.61 4.12 10.96
CA GLY A 64 -14.67 4.78 10.19
C GLY A 64 -14.42 6.27 9.94
N THR A 65 -15.18 6.82 9.03
CA THR A 65 -15.20 8.26 8.74
C THR A 65 -15.52 9.05 10.01
N GLY A 66 -14.82 10.17 10.25
CA GLY A 66 -15.04 11.03 11.41
C GLY A 66 -14.40 10.54 12.73
N CYS A 67 -13.72 9.37 12.75
CA CYS A 67 -13.07 8.86 13.96
C CYS A 67 -11.83 9.65 14.41
N GLY A 68 -11.20 10.43 13.53
CA GLY A 68 -10.03 11.23 13.89
C GLY A 68 -8.69 10.65 13.42
N LYS A 69 -8.67 9.72 12.47
CA LYS A 69 -7.44 9.15 11.87
C LYS A 69 -6.46 10.22 11.41
N THR A 70 -6.95 11.26 10.75
CA THR A 70 -6.14 12.35 10.20
C THR A 70 -5.22 13.00 11.24
N THR A 71 -5.68 13.15 12.49
CA THR A 71 -4.86 13.74 13.57
C THR A 71 -3.65 12.86 13.90
N ALA A 72 -3.83 11.53 13.96
CA ALA A 72 -2.76 10.59 14.21
C ALA A 72 -1.77 10.55 13.02
N LEU A 73 -2.29 10.58 11.79
CA LEU A 73 -1.49 10.58 10.57
C LEU A 73 -0.62 11.84 10.46
N MET A 74 -1.20 13.03 10.73
CA MET A 74 -0.45 14.29 10.74
C MET A 74 0.69 14.29 11.76
N GLU A 75 0.51 13.67 12.93
CA GLU A 75 1.56 13.57 13.92
C GLU A 75 2.69 12.61 13.46
N LEU A 76 2.34 11.47 12.85
CA LEU A 76 3.33 10.55 12.27
C LEU A 76 4.12 11.22 11.14
N GLU A 77 3.46 11.97 10.26
CA GLU A 77 4.09 12.74 9.19
C GLU A 77 5.04 13.80 9.75
N ARG A 78 4.62 14.54 10.79
CA ARG A 78 5.46 15.54 11.47
C ARG A 78 6.73 14.93 12.08
N GLN A 79 6.67 13.65 12.47
CA GLN A 79 7.81 12.90 12.97
C GLN A 79 8.65 12.25 11.85
N GLY A 80 8.34 12.52 10.59
CA GLY A 80 9.11 12.07 9.44
C GLY A 80 8.70 10.69 8.89
N ALA A 81 7.52 10.18 9.25
CA ALA A 81 6.98 8.98 8.62
C ALA A 81 6.43 9.29 7.22
N LEU A 82 6.57 8.35 6.29
CA LEU A 82 5.78 8.37 5.06
C LEU A 82 4.32 8.07 5.39
N VAL A 83 3.39 8.94 5.01
CA VAL A 83 1.95 8.68 5.11
C VAL A 83 1.40 8.32 3.72
N ILE A 84 0.73 7.17 3.62
CA ILE A 84 0.08 6.70 2.39
C ILE A 84 -1.44 6.64 2.64
N ASP A 85 -2.17 7.58 2.04
CA ASP A 85 -3.62 7.60 2.00
C ASP A 85 -4.09 6.72 0.84
N CYS A 86 -4.71 5.57 1.15
CA CYS A 86 -5.15 4.61 0.14
C CYS A 86 -6.36 5.10 -0.67
N ASP A 87 -7.18 6.00 -0.14
CA ASP A 87 -8.26 6.63 -0.89
C ASP A 87 -7.68 7.58 -1.96
N ALA A 88 -6.65 8.35 -1.61
CA ALA A 88 -5.92 9.18 -2.57
C ALA A 88 -5.21 8.31 -3.64
N VAL A 89 -4.52 7.24 -3.23
CA VAL A 89 -3.91 6.27 -4.16
C VAL A 89 -4.93 5.70 -5.13
N TYR A 90 -6.09 5.28 -4.65
CA TYR A 90 -7.16 4.77 -5.51
C TYR A 90 -7.61 5.82 -6.54
N HIS A 91 -7.78 7.08 -6.13
CA HIS A 91 -8.14 8.15 -7.04
C HIS A 91 -7.06 8.46 -8.08
N GLU A 92 -5.80 8.44 -7.70
CA GLU A 92 -4.68 8.59 -8.63
C GLU A 92 -4.62 7.46 -9.67
N LEU A 93 -4.83 6.22 -9.23
CA LEU A 93 -4.89 5.05 -10.11
C LEU A 93 -6.07 5.13 -11.08
N LEU A 94 -7.24 5.58 -10.64
CA LEU A 94 -8.38 5.81 -11.52
C LEU A 94 -8.12 6.88 -12.60
N ALA A 95 -7.23 7.82 -12.33
CA ALA A 95 -6.88 8.88 -13.28
C ALA A 95 -5.75 8.49 -14.25
N SER A 96 -4.87 7.55 -13.87
CA SER A 96 -3.60 7.33 -14.56
C SER A 96 -3.32 5.87 -14.95
N ASN A 97 -3.94 4.88 -14.31
CA ASN A 97 -3.61 3.48 -14.53
C ASN A 97 -4.51 2.84 -15.60
N ALA A 98 -4.04 2.86 -16.84
CA ALA A 98 -4.78 2.31 -17.98
C ALA A 98 -5.07 0.80 -17.84
N ALA A 99 -4.18 0.02 -17.20
CA ALA A 99 -4.38 -1.41 -17.00
C ALA A 99 -5.53 -1.69 -16.03
N MET A 100 -5.60 -0.95 -14.92
CA MET A 100 -6.72 -1.04 -13.97
C MET A 100 -8.04 -0.66 -14.63
N LEU A 101 -8.07 0.44 -15.38
CA LEU A 101 -9.27 0.87 -16.10
C LEU A 101 -9.73 -0.16 -17.14
N ALA A 102 -8.79 -0.75 -17.89
CA ALA A 102 -9.11 -1.79 -18.87
C ALA A 102 -9.73 -3.02 -18.20
N GLU A 103 -9.22 -3.45 -17.05
CA GLU A 103 -9.76 -4.58 -16.30
C GLU A 103 -11.13 -4.29 -15.70
N ILE A 104 -11.33 -3.08 -15.15
CA ILE A 104 -12.66 -2.62 -14.70
C ILE A 104 -13.65 -2.63 -15.87
N ASN A 105 -13.26 -2.12 -17.04
CA ASN A 105 -14.14 -2.09 -18.22
C ASN A 105 -14.44 -3.50 -18.75
N ALA A 106 -13.49 -4.42 -18.68
CA ALA A 106 -13.71 -5.81 -19.09
C ALA A 106 -14.76 -6.50 -18.20
N ARG A 107 -14.72 -6.26 -16.88
CA ARG A 107 -15.70 -6.80 -15.94
C ARG A 107 -17.04 -6.04 -15.94
N PHE A 108 -17.00 -4.73 -16.16
CA PHE A 108 -18.15 -3.82 -16.14
C PHE A 108 -18.23 -3.01 -17.44
N PRO A 109 -18.66 -3.62 -18.57
CA PRO A 109 -18.68 -2.95 -19.86
C PRO A 109 -19.54 -1.68 -19.85
N GLY A 110 -19.06 -0.62 -20.54
CA GLY A 110 -19.75 0.67 -20.66
C GLY A 110 -19.61 1.57 -19.43
N THR A 111 -18.77 1.20 -18.44
CA THR A 111 -18.46 2.05 -17.28
C THR A 111 -17.26 2.97 -17.53
N ILE A 112 -16.50 2.77 -18.60
CA ILE A 112 -15.40 3.64 -19.02
C ILE A 112 -15.78 4.32 -20.34
N GLU A 113 -15.73 5.65 -20.37
CA GLU A 113 -15.96 6.46 -21.57
C GLU A 113 -14.78 7.41 -21.79
N ASN A 114 -14.20 7.40 -22.99
CA ASN A 114 -13.02 8.21 -23.33
C ASN A 114 -11.86 8.07 -22.31
N GLY A 115 -11.64 6.87 -21.78
CA GLY A 115 -10.61 6.60 -20.77
C GLY A 115 -10.95 7.08 -19.35
N VAL A 116 -12.17 7.56 -19.12
CA VAL A 116 -12.62 8.07 -17.82
C VAL A 116 -13.71 7.19 -17.22
N LEU A 117 -13.54 6.83 -15.96
CA LEU A 117 -14.53 6.03 -15.22
C LEU A 117 -15.81 6.83 -14.95
N GLN A 118 -16.94 6.30 -15.40
CA GLN A 118 -18.27 6.81 -15.14
C GLN A 118 -18.77 6.30 -13.76
N ARG A 119 -18.35 6.96 -12.68
CA ARG A 119 -18.60 6.51 -11.29
C ARG A 119 -20.06 6.22 -10.99
N LYS A 120 -20.99 7.02 -11.54
CA LYS A 120 -22.44 6.80 -11.35
C LYS A 120 -22.93 5.50 -12.01
N LYS A 121 -22.41 5.19 -13.22
CA LYS A 121 -22.76 3.97 -13.93
C LYS A 121 -22.21 2.74 -13.21
N LEU A 122 -20.93 2.78 -12.82
CA LEU A 122 -20.32 1.69 -12.05
C LEU A 122 -21.02 1.51 -10.71
N GLY A 123 -21.29 2.60 -9.98
CA GLY A 123 -22.01 2.54 -8.71
C GLY A 123 -23.39 1.90 -8.82
N ALA A 124 -24.16 2.22 -9.86
CA ALA A 124 -25.47 1.60 -10.09
C ALA A 124 -25.40 0.07 -10.26
N VAL A 125 -24.30 -0.45 -10.83
CA VAL A 125 -24.09 -1.90 -10.99
C VAL A 125 -23.66 -2.53 -9.68
N VAL A 126 -22.61 -2.00 -9.04
CA VAL A 126 -21.96 -2.67 -7.90
C VAL A 126 -22.76 -2.52 -6.60
N PHE A 127 -23.58 -1.49 -6.44
CA PHE A 127 -24.45 -1.38 -5.26
C PHE A 127 -25.73 -2.20 -5.36
N ALA A 128 -26.09 -2.67 -6.56
CA ALA A 128 -27.23 -3.56 -6.77
C ALA A 128 -26.86 -5.05 -6.65
N ASP A 129 -25.58 -5.39 -6.71
CA ASP A 129 -25.09 -6.77 -6.70
C ASP A 129 -23.82 -6.89 -5.86
N ALA A 130 -23.91 -7.63 -4.75
CA ALA A 130 -22.79 -7.85 -3.83
C ALA A 130 -21.60 -8.58 -4.52
N ALA A 131 -21.85 -9.52 -5.42
CA ALA A 131 -20.78 -10.20 -6.14
C ALA A 131 -20.05 -9.24 -7.10
N ALA A 132 -20.77 -8.32 -7.73
CA ALA A 132 -20.16 -7.29 -8.56
C ALA A 132 -19.30 -6.32 -7.72
N LEU A 133 -19.72 -5.99 -6.49
CA LEU A 133 -18.92 -5.19 -5.57
C LEU A 133 -17.64 -5.92 -5.15
N ASP A 134 -17.72 -7.21 -4.85
CA ASP A 134 -16.57 -8.05 -4.51
C ASP A 134 -15.57 -8.14 -5.67
N ASP A 135 -16.03 -8.29 -6.90
CA ASP A 135 -15.18 -8.29 -8.08
C ASP A 135 -14.47 -6.94 -8.28
N LEU A 136 -15.20 -5.82 -8.11
CA LEU A 136 -14.59 -4.49 -8.18
C LEU A 136 -13.52 -4.31 -7.09
N ASN A 137 -13.82 -4.74 -5.86
CA ASN A 137 -12.86 -4.70 -4.76
C ASN A 137 -11.63 -5.55 -5.05
N ALA A 138 -11.80 -6.78 -5.56
CA ALA A 138 -10.68 -7.66 -5.92
C ALA A 138 -9.75 -7.03 -6.97
N ILE A 139 -10.32 -6.37 -7.99
CA ILE A 139 -9.55 -5.64 -8.99
C ILE A 139 -8.81 -4.46 -8.33
N THR A 140 -9.53 -3.56 -7.68
CA THR A 140 -8.98 -2.30 -7.19
C THR A 140 -7.99 -2.49 -6.05
N HIS A 141 -8.27 -3.40 -5.09
CA HIS A 141 -7.36 -3.69 -3.97
C HIS A 141 -6.00 -4.20 -4.44
N ARG A 142 -5.98 -5.04 -5.49
CA ARG A 142 -4.71 -5.52 -6.07
C ARG A 142 -3.84 -4.39 -6.60
N TYR A 143 -4.42 -3.43 -7.34
CA TYR A 143 -3.70 -2.29 -7.86
C TYR A 143 -3.25 -1.31 -6.78
N VAL A 144 -4.13 -1.01 -5.82
CA VAL A 144 -3.79 -0.17 -4.66
C VAL A 144 -2.66 -0.81 -3.85
N ARG A 145 -2.73 -2.12 -3.57
CA ARG A 145 -1.69 -2.84 -2.84
C ARG A 145 -0.34 -2.82 -3.58
N ALA A 146 -0.35 -2.96 -4.91
CA ALA A 146 0.87 -2.86 -5.72
C ALA A 146 1.49 -1.47 -5.64
N GLU A 147 0.68 -0.41 -5.74
CA GLU A 147 1.14 0.97 -5.64
C GLU A 147 1.66 1.31 -4.22
N VAL A 148 0.95 0.88 -3.18
CA VAL A 148 1.43 1.02 -1.78
C VAL A 148 2.80 0.37 -1.61
N ARG A 149 3.01 -0.86 -2.12
CA ARG A 149 4.32 -1.52 -2.10
C ARG A 149 5.39 -0.72 -2.85
N ALA A 150 5.05 -0.17 -4.01
CA ALA A 150 5.97 0.64 -4.79
C ALA A 150 6.41 1.90 -4.00
N ARG A 151 5.47 2.58 -3.34
CA ARG A 151 5.77 3.74 -2.48
C ARG A 151 6.62 3.37 -1.27
N LEU A 152 6.33 2.26 -0.62
CA LEU A 152 7.15 1.76 0.50
C LEU A 152 8.59 1.43 0.05
N ARG A 153 8.78 0.78 -1.12
CA ARG A 153 10.09 0.51 -1.69
C ARG A 153 10.86 1.81 -2.01
N ALA A 154 10.17 2.77 -2.62
CA ALA A 154 10.75 4.08 -2.91
C ALA A 154 11.20 4.80 -1.63
N TRP A 155 10.39 4.73 -0.57
CA TRP A 155 10.71 5.31 0.73
C TRP A 155 11.87 4.58 1.41
N ALA A 156 11.89 3.25 1.42
CA ALA A 156 12.98 2.46 1.93
C ALA A 156 14.30 2.77 1.22
N ARG A 157 14.25 2.97 -0.11
CA ARG A 157 15.42 3.39 -0.91
C ARG A 157 15.96 4.75 -0.50
N GLN A 158 15.10 5.67 -0.02
CA GLN A 158 15.51 6.97 0.53
C GLN A 158 16.03 6.87 1.98
N GLY A 159 16.17 5.66 2.53
CA GLY A 159 16.57 5.45 3.92
C GLY A 159 15.42 5.61 4.93
N GLY A 160 14.19 5.67 4.44
CA GLY A 160 13.01 5.76 5.30
C GLY A 160 12.80 4.49 6.11
N THR A 161 12.45 4.65 7.38
CA THR A 161 12.31 3.54 8.34
C THR A 161 10.92 3.42 8.94
N VAL A 162 10.10 4.46 8.82
CA VAL A 162 8.73 4.48 9.35
C VAL A 162 7.76 4.89 8.26
N ALA A 163 6.63 4.20 8.17
CA ALA A 163 5.51 4.57 7.28
C ALA A 163 4.18 4.34 7.98
N ALA A 164 3.14 5.05 7.53
CA ALA A 164 1.76 4.84 7.92
C ALA A 164 0.90 4.58 6.68
N ILE A 165 0.00 3.60 6.74
CA ILE A 165 -0.98 3.27 5.70
C ILE A 165 -2.37 3.59 6.26
N ASP A 166 -3.05 4.59 5.69
CA ASP A 166 -4.45 4.91 6.01
C ASP A 166 -5.38 4.22 5.01
N ALA A 167 -6.21 3.33 5.50
CA ALA A 167 -7.25 2.70 4.70
C ALA A 167 -8.44 2.30 5.58
N ILE A 168 -9.67 2.58 5.13
CA ILE A 168 -10.89 2.09 5.79
C ILE A 168 -10.95 0.56 5.66
N ALA A 169 -10.67 0.04 4.48
CA ALA A 169 -10.64 -1.40 4.17
C ALA A 169 -9.23 -2.01 4.35
N LEU A 170 -8.48 -1.60 5.37
CA LEU A 170 -7.09 -2.02 5.59
C LEU A 170 -6.95 -3.54 5.69
N ILE A 171 -7.89 -4.17 6.40
CA ILE A 171 -7.88 -5.62 6.66
C ILE A 171 -8.41 -6.36 5.44
N GLU A 172 -9.57 -5.97 4.92
CA GLU A 172 -10.26 -6.63 3.81
C GLU A 172 -9.44 -6.56 2.50
N SER A 173 -8.67 -5.51 2.31
CA SER A 173 -7.79 -5.36 1.14
C SER A 173 -6.48 -6.14 1.24
N GLY A 174 -6.18 -6.74 2.40
CA GLY A 174 -4.91 -7.40 2.69
C GLY A 174 -3.73 -6.42 2.88
N LEU A 175 -3.98 -5.12 3.01
CA LEU A 175 -2.93 -4.13 3.31
C LEU A 175 -2.38 -4.30 4.73
N ALA A 176 -3.18 -4.81 5.66
CA ALA A 176 -2.73 -5.10 7.03
C ALA A 176 -1.53 -6.06 7.08
N GLU A 177 -1.39 -6.96 6.09
CA GLU A 177 -0.24 -7.88 5.98
C GLU A 177 1.10 -7.16 5.74
N LEU A 178 1.07 -5.91 5.29
CA LEU A 178 2.25 -5.07 5.12
C LEU A 178 2.65 -4.35 6.41
N CYS A 179 1.75 -4.30 7.39
CA CYS A 179 1.92 -3.52 8.60
C CYS A 179 2.61 -4.33 9.71
N THR A 180 3.46 -3.67 10.49
CA THR A 180 4.05 -4.24 11.70
C THR A 180 3.09 -4.14 12.90
N VAL A 181 2.19 -3.16 12.84
CA VAL A 181 1.11 -2.95 13.81
C VAL A 181 -0.08 -2.31 13.13
N THR A 182 -1.28 -2.68 13.55
CA THR A 182 -2.53 -2.07 13.08
C THR A 182 -3.22 -1.35 14.24
N ILE A 183 -3.67 -0.13 13.98
CA ILE A 183 -4.37 0.72 14.95
C ILE A 183 -5.77 1.03 14.42
N GLY A 184 -6.79 0.56 15.13
CA GLY A 184 -8.18 0.93 14.91
C GLY A 184 -8.53 2.22 15.66
N VAL A 185 -8.87 3.28 14.92
CA VAL A 185 -9.30 4.56 15.52
C VAL A 185 -10.81 4.60 15.58
N THR A 186 -11.35 4.73 16.78
CA THR A 186 -12.80 4.78 17.01
C THR A 186 -13.21 6.09 17.67
N ALA A 187 -14.47 6.49 17.48
CA ALA A 187 -15.08 7.61 18.18
C ALA A 187 -16.60 7.35 18.35
N PRO A 188 -17.24 7.95 19.36
CA PRO A 188 -18.69 7.88 19.53
C PRO A 188 -19.42 8.35 18.27
N ARG A 189 -20.54 7.66 17.93
CA ARG A 189 -21.32 7.93 16.72
C ARG A 189 -21.68 9.40 16.56
N GLU A 190 -22.14 10.04 17.61
CA GLU A 190 -22.54 11.44 17.59
C GLU A 190 -21.38 12.38 17.24
N GLN A 191 -20.21 12.17 17.84
CA GLN A 191 -19.02 12.96 17.52
C GLN A 191 -18.57 12.79 16.05
N ARG A 192 -18.74 11.58 15.49
CA ARG A 192 -18.44 11.32 14.08
C ARG A 192 -19.37 12.09 13.17
N ILE A 193 -20.68 12.15 13.49
CA ILE A 193 -21.70 12.92 12.77
C ILE A 193 -21.34 14.40 12.80
N GLU A 194 -21.12 14.97 13.99
CA GLU A 194 -20.76 16.37 14.16
C GLU A 194 -19.51 16.76 13.36
N ARG A 195 -18.48 15.93 13.41
CA ARG A 195 -17.22 16.14 12.66
C ARG A 195 -17.43 16.10 11.15
N LEU A 196 -18.29 15.20 10.64
CA LEU A 196 -18.63 15.14 9.22
C LEU A 196 -19.38 16.39 8.76
N ILE A 197 -20.39 16.83 9.52
CA ILE A 197 -21.13 18.05 9.22
C ILE A 197 -20.20 19.26 9.22
N ALA A 198 -19.37 19.40 10.24
CA ALA A 198 -18.44 20.53 10.35
C ALA A 198 -17.38 20.55 9.25
N ARG A 199 -16.88 19.38 8.81
CA ARG A 199 -15.82 19.29 7.81
C ARG A 199 -16.32 19.41 6.37
N GLU A 200 -17.46 18.80 6.07
CA GLU A 200 -17.95 18.62 4.70
C GLU A 200 -19.21 19.41 4.37
N GLY A 201 -19.86 20.05 5.39
CA GLY A 201 -21.08 20.81 5.20
C GLY A 201 -22.30 19.97 4.81
N VAL A 202 -22.25 18.65 5.05
CA VAL A 202 -23.32 17.71 4.69
C VAL A 202 -24.48 17.76 5.70
N THR A 203 -25.65 17.28 5.30
CA THR A 203 -26.79 17.14 6.20
C THR A 203 -26.55 16.03 7.22
N ARG A 204 -27.27 16.09 8.36
CA ARG A 204 -27.20 15.05 9.39
C ARG A 204 -27.58 13.69 8.83
N ASP A 205 -28.69 13.59 8.09
CA ASP A 205 -29.17 12.34 7.49
C ASP A 205 -28.13 11.70 6.57
N TYR A 206 -27.42 12.52 5.79
CA TYR A 206 -26.34 12.03 4.94
C TYR A 206 -25.15 11.54 5.75
N ALA A 207 -24.77 12.26 6.81
CA ALA A 207 -23.67 11.84 7.70
C ALA A 207 -24.00 10.53 8.40
N GLU A 208 -25.25 10.37 8.89
CA GLU A 208 -25.73 9.14 9.52
C GLU A 208 -25.72 7.96 8.55
N ALA A 209 -26.30 8.10 7.36
CA ALA A 209 -26.30 7.07 6.33
C ALA A 209 -24.88 6.62 5.95
N ARG A 210 -23.93 7.57 5.86
CA ARG A 210 -22.52 7.28 5.54
C ARG A 210 -21.82 6.55 6.67
N ILE A 211 -22.15 6.81 7.92
CA ILE A 211 -21.58 6.11 9.08
C ILE A 211 -22.17 4.70 9.18
N ASP A 212 -23.47 4.56 8.98
CA ASP A 212 -24.20 3.30 9.12
C ASP A 212 -23.86 2.31 7.98
N ALA A 213 -23.36 2.80 6.84
CA ALA A 213 -22.83 1.98 5.76
C ALA A 213 -21.44 1.39 6.05
N GLN A 214 -20.77 1.80 7.13
CA GLN A 214 -19.45 1.31 7.51
C GLN A 214 -19.51 0.24 8.59
N LYS A 215 -18.38 -0.45 8.81
CA LYS A 215 -18.23 -1.38 9.93
C LYS A 215 -18.43 -0.65 11.27
N PRO A 216 -19.08 -1.27 12.27
CA PRO A 216 -19.22 -0.69 13.60
C PRO A 216 -17.88 -0.61 14.34
N ASN A 217 -17.79 0.22 15.38
CA ASN A 217 -16.56 0.39 16.16
C ASN A 217 -16.04 -0.92 16.75
N GLU A 218 -16.95 -1.79 17.19
CA GLU A 218 -16.65 -3.09 17.79
C GLU A 218 -15.88 -3.99 16.83
N TRP A 219 -16.18 -3.90 15.54
CA TRP A 219 -15.48 -4.66 14.51
C TRP A 219 -13.99 -4.28 14.43
N PHE A 220 -13.66 -2.98 14.51
CA PHE A 220 -12.27 -2.50 14.49
C PHE A 220 -11.49 -2.85 15.76
N VAL A 221 -12.18 -3.12 16.87
CA VAL A 221 -11.54 -3.54 18.15
C VAL A 221 -11.25 -5.04 18.14
N GLN A 222 -12.03 -5.84 17.40
CA GLN A 222 -11.95 -7.30 17.38
C GLN A 222 -11.02 -7.85 16.31
N ASN A 223 -10.69 -7.07 15.29
CA ASN A 223 -9.87 -7.47 14.15
C ASN A 223 -8.60 -6.63 14.03
#